data_cbc8a6fc0cefe57d1eaec946e1b59e09
#
_entry.id   cbc8a6fc0cefe57d1eaec946e1b59e09
#
_cell.length_a   1.000
_cell.length_b   1.000
_cell.length_c   1.000
_cell.angle_alpha   90.00
_cell.angle_beta   90.00
_cell.angle_gamma   90.00
#
_symmetry.space_group_name_H-M   'P 1'
#
loop_
_entity.id
_entity.type
_entity.pdbx_description
1 polymer ?
#
loop_
_entity_poly.entity_id
_entity_poly.type
_entity_poly.pdbx_seq_one_letter_code
_entity_poly.pdbx_strand_id
1 'polypeptide(L)'
;MRILLVTQYFYPEVFKSNDLAFELVKRGHQVDALVGIPNYPEGKYFEGYGIFKKRHEVVNGVNVYRAFQTPRGKGGWRLPVNYFSFVISGCLRVLFQFAWKKKYDCIIGLNTVSLFFLQTIICSYNTFFLFGLTSLFISNLG
;
A
#
# COMPACT_ATOMS: atom_id res chain seq x y z
N MET A 1 -4.02 11.42 -14.97
CA MET A 1 -4.49 11.50 -13.56
C MET A 1 -3.35 11.09 -12.64
N ARG A 2 -3.33 11.66 -11.44
CA ARG A 2 -2.41 11.23 -10.39
C ARG A 2 -3.14 10.34 -9.40
N ILE A 3 -2.66 9.10 -9.24
CA ILE A 3 -3.33 8.05 -8.47
C ILE A 3 -2.44 7.65 -7.30
N LEU A 4 -3.03 7.59 -6.09
CA LEU A 4 -2.39 6.98 -4.93
C LEU A 4 -2.98 5.57 -4.74
N LEU A 5 -2.13 4.57 -4.87
CA LEU A 5 -2.46 3.18 -4.53
C LEU A 5 -1.99 2.88 -3.11
N VAL A 6 -2.89 2.41 -2.27
CA VAL A 6 -2.57 2.00 -0.89
C VAL A 6 -2.80 0.50 -0.75
N THR A 7 -1.73 -0.22 -0.51
CA THR A 7 -1.78 -1.67 -0.31
C THR A 7 -0.67 -2.12 0.63
N GLN A 8 -0.94 -3.12 1.45
CA GLN A 8 0.05 -3.64 2.38
C GLN A 8 1.17 -4.43 1.66
N TYR A 9 0.80 -5.17 0.62
CA TYR A 9 1.70 -6.05 -0.12
C TYR A 9 1.89 -5.57 -1.55
N PHE A 10 3.15 -5.47 -1.98
CA PHE A 10 3.53 -5.00 -3.29
C PHE A 10 4.88 -5.60 -3.71
N TYR A 11 5.32 -5.35 -4.94
CA TYR A 11 6.62 -5.78 -5.44
C TYR A 11 7.75 -5.63 -4.38
N PRO A 12 8.64 -6.61 -4.23
CA PRO A 12 8.88 -7.83 -5.04
C PRO A 12 7.92 -8.99 -4.74
N GLU A 13 6.99 -8.85 -3.82
CA GLU A 13 5.94 -9.83 -3.57
C GLU A 13 4.97 -9.87 -4.76
N VAL A 14 4.50 -11.07 -5.14
CA VAL A 14 3.62 -11.26 -6.32
C VAL A 14 2.17 -11.15 -5.88
N PHE A 15 1.57 -9.99 -6.11
CA PHE A 15 0.16 -9.72 -5.84
C PHE A 15 -0.52 -9.00 -7.01
N LYS A 16 -1.83 -9.14 -7.13
CA LYS A 16 -2.65 -8.45 -8.16
C LYS A 16 -2.57 -6.92 -8.08
N SER A 17 -2.18 -6.38 -6.94
CA SER A 17 -1.90 -4.95 -6.77
C SER A 17 -0.79 -4.45 -7.70
N ASN A 18 0.20 -5.31 -8.00
CA ASN A 18 1.29 -4.98 -8.92
C ASN A 18 0.75 -4.81 -10.34
N ASP A 19 -0.06 -5.78 -10.79
CA ASP A 19 -0.62 -5.78 -12.15
C ASP A 19 -1.50 -4.54 -12.36
N LEU A 20 -2.33 -4.21 -11.36
CA LEU A 20 -3.16 -3.01 -11.40
C LEU A 20 -2.30 -1.74 -11.51
N ALA A 21 -1.28 -1.59 -10.66
CA ALA A 21 -0.42 -0.41 -10.67
C ALA A 21 0.33 -0.26 -12.01
N PHE A 22 0.87 -1.36 -12.53
CA PHE A 22 1.60 -1.34 -13.79
C PHE A 22 0.70 -1.07 -14.98
N GLU A 23 -0.53 -1.59 -14.97
CA GLU A 23 -1.51 -1.30 -16.02
C GLU A 23 -1.94 0.18 -16.01
N LEU A 24 -2.13 0.77 -14.84
CA LEU A 24 -2.44 2.20 -14.72
C LEU A 24 -1.30 3.08 -15.27
N VAL A 25 -0.05 2.72 -15.03
CA VAL A 25 1.11 3.43 -15.61
C VAL A 25 1.12 3.27 -17.14
N LYS A 26 0.88 2.07 -17.67
CA LYS A 26 0.77 1.85 -19.13
C LYS A 26 -0.31 2.71 -19.79
N ARG A 27 -1.39 2.99 -19.08
CA ARG A 27 -2.46 3.89 -19.53
C ARG A 27 -2.14 5.38 -19.39
N GLY A 28 -0.91 5.72 -19.03
CA GLY A 28 -0.44 7.11 -18.93
C GLY A 28 -0.78 7.82 -17.63
N HIS A 29 -1.17 7.09 -16.57
CA HIS A 29 -1.40 7.67 -15.26
C HIS A 29 -0.10 7.75 -14.44
N GLN A 30 0.00 8.78 -13.61
CA GLN A 30 1.06 8.86 -12.60
C GLN A 30 0.60 8.08 -11.36
N VAL A 31 1.34 7.03 -11.01
CA VAL A 31 0.99 6.16 -9.88
C VAL A 31 2.03 6.26 -8.79
N ASP A 32 1.59 6.69 -7.62
CA ASP A 32 2.34 6.62 -6.38
C ASP A 32 1.74 5.47 -5.53
N ALA A 33 2.55 4.54 -5.06
CA ALA A 33 2.12 3.41 -4.25
C ALA A 33 2.63 3.53 -2.82
N LEU A 34 1.72 3.56 -1.83
CA LEU A 34 2.04 3.47 -0.42
C LEU A 34 1.88 2.03 0.03
N VAL A 35 2.98 1.39 0.39
CA VAL A 35 3.04 -0.05 0.62
C VAL A 35 3.81 -0.39 1.90
N GLY A 36 3.68 -1.61 2.38
CA GLY A 36 4.50 -2.12 3.47
C GLY A 36 5.90 -2.54 3.05
N ILE A 37 6.73 -2.89 4.04
CA ILE A 37 8.02 -3.53 3.78
C ILE A 37 7.75 -4.99 3.42
N PRO A 38 8.30 -5.52 2.30
CA PRO A 38 8.01 -6.87 1.85
C PRO A 38 8.50 -7.91 2.86
N ASN A 39 7.60 -8.82 3.25
CA ASN A 39 7.86 -9.85 4.26
C ASN A 39 7.04 -11.14 4.05
N TYR A 40 6.23 -11.24 3.01
CA TYR A 40 5.43 -12.42 2.69
C TYR A 40 6.11 -13.27 1.60
N PRO A 41 6.10 -14.62 1.68
CA PRO A 41 5.37 -15.45 2.64
C PRO A 41 6.14 -15.80 3.92
N GLU A 42 7.44 -15.62 3.97
CA GLU A 42 8.33 -16.16 5.01
C GLU A 42 8.18 -15.47 6.37
N GLY A 43 7.54 -14.30 6.42
CA GLY A 43 7.39 -13.52 7.64
C GLY A 43 8.70 -12.88 8.13
N LYS A 44 9.66 -12.70 7.21
CA LYS A 44 10.92 -11.97 7.40
C LYS A 44 11.04 -10.93 6.29
N TYR A 45 11.75 -9.84 6.54
CA TYR A 45 12.02 -8.86 5.48
C TYR A 45 12.85 -9.50 4.37
N PHE A 46 12.52 -9.18 3.14
CA PHE A 46 13.29 -9.61 1.97
C PHE A 46 14.70 -9.00 2.02
N GLU A 47 15.65 -9.71 1.44
CA GLU A 47 17.03 -9.23 1.34
C GLU A 47 17.09 -7.86 0.65
N GLY A 48 17.85 -6.94 1.23
CA GLY A 48 17.96 -5.57 0.74
C GLY A 48 16.82 -4.63 1.15
N TYR A 49 15.75 -5.14 1.82
CA TYR A 49 14.65 -4.34 2.36
C TYR A 49 14.71 -4.26 3.89
N GLY A 50 14.19 -3.18 4.46
CA GLY A 50 14.17 -3.00 5.91
C GLY A 50 13.63 -1.65 6.33
N ILE A 51 13.63 -1.41 7.63
CA ILE A 51 13.05 -0.19 8.24
C ILE A 51 13.67 1.10 7.65
N PHE A 52 14.95 1.08 7.38
CA PHE A 52 15.71 2.22 6.83
C PHE A 52 16.22 1.99 5.41
N LYS A 53 15.99 0.79 4.84
CA LYS A 53 16.47 0.42 3.51
C LYS A 53 15.32 0.47 2.49
N LYS A 54 15.60 1.00 1.29
CA LYS A 54 14.65 1.07 0.16
C LYS A 54 13.27 1.63 0.55
N ARG A 55 13.25 2.72 1.30
CA ARG A 55 11.99 3.37 1.71
C ARG A 55 11.26 4.06 0.56
N HIS A 56 11.97 4.35 -0.52
CA HIS A 56 11.44 4.88 -1.77
C HIS A 56 12.21 4.26 -2.93
N GLU A 57 11.49 3.79 -3.93
CA GLU A 57 12.04 3.27 -5.18
C GLU A 57 11.04 3.49 -6.33
N VAL A 58 11.51 3.38 -7.56
CA VAL A 58 10.65 3.39 -8.76
C VAL A 58 10.67 2.00 -9.37
N VAL A 59 9.49 1.39 -9.51
CA VAL A 59 9.32 0.04 -10.07
C VAL A 59 8.33 0.12 -11.23
N ASN A 60 8.80 -0.19 -12.44
CA ASN A 60 7.99 -0.15 -13.66
C ASN A 60 7.17 1.15 -13.82
N GLY A 61 7.79 2.30 -13.49
CA GLY A 61 7.14 3.61 -13.56
C GLY A 61 6.25 3.99 -12.37
N VAL A 62 6.07 3.09 -11.40
CA VAL A 62 5.36 3.36 -10.14
C VAL A 62 6.33 3.90 -9.11
N ASN A 63 6.02 5.04 -8.48
CA ASN A 63 6.75 5.53 -7.33
C ASN A 63 6.30 4.79 -6.08
N VAL A 64 7.15 3.94 -5.55
CA VAL A 64 6.84 3.09 -4.39
C VAL A 64 7.37 3.73 -3.11
N TYR A 65 6.48 3.99 -2.16
CA TYR A 65 6.79 4.52 -0.83
C TYR A 65 6.48 3.47 0.22
N ARG A 66 7.48 3.02 0.97
CA ARG A 66 7.32 1.95 1.97
C ARG A 66 7.09 2.53 3.35
N ALA A 67 5.95 2.21 3.93
CA ALA A 67 5.64 2.45 5.33
C ALA A 67 6.23 1.32 6.20
N PHE A 68 6.53 1.63 7.45
CA PHE A 68 6.97 0.63 8.40
C PHE A 68 5.88 -0.40 8.66
N GLN A 69 6.26 -1.66 8.67
CA GLN A 69 5.40 -2.73 9.19
C GLN A 69 6.28 -3.80 9.84
N THR A 70 5.80 -4.38 10.93
CA THR A 70 6.47 -5.50 11.57
C THR A 70 6.37 -6.74 10.69
N PRO A 71 7.39 -7.62 10.67
CA PRO A 71 7.28 -8.87 9.93
C PRO A 71 6.11 -9.71 10.42
N ARG A 72 5.40 -10.36 9.50
CA ARG A 72 4.21 -11.18 9.83
C ARG A 72 4.50 -12.30 10.83
N GLY A 73 5.68 -12.94 10.74
CA GLY A 73 6.12 -14.00 11.63
C GLY A 73 5.16 -15.18 11.74
N LYS A 74 5.54 -16.16 12.59
CA LYS A 74 4.67 -17.30 12.92
C LYS A 74 4.05 -17.05 14.31
N GLY A 75 2.72 -16.96 14.40
CA GLY A 75 1.99 -16.79 15.66
C GLY A 75 0.78 -15.86 15.56
N GLY A 76 -0.30 -16.20 16.30
CA GLY A 76 -1.61 -15.55 16.19
C GLY A 76 -1.61 -14.03 16.44
N TRP A 77 -0.85 -13.56 17.42
CA TRP A 77 -0.76 -12.13 17.75
C TRP A 77 0.12 -11.30 16.81
N ARG A 78 1.00 -11.92 16.06
CA ARG A 78 1.89 -11.21 15.13
C ARG A 78 1.16 -10.66 13.92
N LEU A 79 0.09 -11.31 13.50
CA LEU A 79 -0.71 -10.87 12.38
C LEU A 79 -1.41 -9.52 12.64
N PRO A 80 -2.19 -9.35 13.73
CA PRO A 80 -2.73 -8.05 14.10
C PRO A 80 -1.66 -6.97 14.24
N VAL A 81 -0.54 -7.26 14.90
CA VAL A 81 0.56 -6.30 15.07
C VAL A 81 1.15 -5.88 13.73
N ASN A 82 1.32 -6.80 12.78
CA ASN A 82 1.75 -6.50 11.42
C ASN A 82 0.79 -5.52 10.72
N TYR A 83 -0.53 -5.74 10.80
CA TYR A 83 -1.53 -4.86 10.22
C TYR A 83 -1.55 -3.48 10.90
N PHE A 84 -1.62 -3.43 12.21
CA PHE A 84 -1.66 -2.16 12.95
C PHE A 84 -0.39 -1.32 12.75
N SER A 85 0.78 -1.94 12.74
CA SER A 85 2.03 -1.23 12.48
C SER A 85 2.05 -0.58 11.09
N PHE A 86 1.55 -1.27 10.07
CA PHE A 86 1.39 -0.70 8.73
C PHE A 86 0.40 0.46 8.71
N VAL A 87 -0.76 0.30 9.35
CA VAL A 87 -1.79 1.35 9.42
C VAL A 87 -1.25 2.62 10.07
N ILE A 88 -0.67 2.50 11.26
CA ILE A 88 -0.14 3.65 12.01
C ILE A 88 0.97 4.35 11.22
N SER A 89 1.95 3.60 10.73
CA SER A 89 3.06 4.18 9.97
C SER A 89 2.65 4.75 8.63
N GLY A 90 1.69 4.12 7.96
CA GLY A 90 1.09 4.61 6.72
C GLY A 90 0.32 5.90 6.92
N CYS A 91 -0.49 5.99 7.98
CA CYS A 91 -1.19 7.22 8.34
C CYS A 91 -0.24 8.37 8.63
N LEU A 92 0.79 8.13 9.44
CA LEU A 92 1.82 9.14 9.72
C LEU A 92 2.52 9.58 8.43
N ARG A 93 2.81 8.64 7.53
CA ARG A 93 3.46 8.98 6.26
C ARG A 93 2.56 9.79 5.35
N VAL A 94 1.27 9.48 5.29
CA VAL A 94 0.29 10.28 4.55
C VAL A 94 0.23 11.70 5.10
N LEU A 95 0.10 11.86 6.41
CA LEU A 95 0.04 13.17 7.05
C LEU A 95 1.29 14.02 6.78
N PHE A 96 2.49 13.44 6.90
CA PHE A 96 3.73 14.21 6.80
C PHE A 96 4.28 14.36 5.38
N GLN A 97 3.99 13.44 4.47
CA GLN A 97 4.59 13.47 3.12
C GLN A 97 3.60 13.79 2.00
N PHE A 98 2.37 13.28 2.10
CA PHE A 98 1.41 13.37 0.99
C PHE A 98 0.41 14.52 1.16
N ALA A 99 -0.08 14.76 2.36
CA ALA A 99 -1.07 15.79 2.62
C ALA A 99 -0.57 17.21 2.29
N TRP A 100 0.73 17.47 2.42
CA TRP A 100 1.32 18.81 2.24
C TRP A 100 1.96 19.03 0.89
N LYS A 101 2.31 17.97 0.15
CA LYS A 101 3.16 18.11 -1.05
C LYS A 101 2.51 17.63 -2.35
N LYS A 102 1.49 16.79 -2.31
CA LYS A 102 0.94 16.14 -3.50
C LYS A 102 -0.58 16.08 -3.44
N LYS A 103 -1.23 16.59 -4.48
CA LYS A 103 -2.67 16.37 -4.69
C LYS A 103 -2.85 15.13 -5.56
N TYR A 104 -3.76 14.25 -5.16
CA TYR A 104 -4.17 13.07 -5.93
C TYR A 104 -5.58 13.26 -6.46
N ASP A 105 -5.80 12.84 -7.70
CA ASP A 105 -7.12 12.84 -8.35
C ASP A 105 -7.95 11.64 -7.89
N CYS A 106 -7.28 10.54 -7.57
CA CYS A 106 -7.93 9.30 -7.15
C CYS A 106 -7.06 8.55 -6.13
N ILE A 107 -7.71 7.87 -5.18
CA ILE A 107 -7.05 7.00 -4.21
C ILE A 107 -7.69 5.62 -4.27
N ILE A 108 -6.86 4.60 -4.47
CA ILE A 108 -7.27 3.20 -4.54
C ILE A 108 -6.68 2.46 -3.35
N GLY A 109 -7.53 1.90 -2.52
CA GLY A 109 -7.11 1.07 -1.40
C GLY A 109 -7.50 -0.39 -1.61
N LEU A 110 -6.57 -1.33 -1.42
CA LEU A 110 -6.78 -2.75 -1.68
C LEU A 110 -6.88 -3.63 -0.43
N ASN A 111 -6.79 -3.07 0.76
CA ASN A 111 -6.90 -3.81 2.03
C ASN A 111 -7.95 -3.21 2.95
N THR A 112 -8.86 -4.04 3.44
CA THR A 112 -10.03 -3.63 4.22
C THR A 112 -9.67 -2.91 5.53
N VAL A 113 -8.62 -3.34 6.22
CA VAL A 113 -8.25 -2.77 7.53
C VAL A 113 -7.53 -1.42 7.40
N SER A 114 -6.69 -1.25 6.40
CA SER A 114 -5.99 0.01 6.15
C SER A 114 -6.90 1.10 5.60
N LEU A 115 -8.01 0.71 4.95
CA LEU A 115 -8.95 1.64 4.33
C LEU A 115 -9.73 2.50 5.33
N PHE A 116 -10.21 1.91 6.43
CA PHE A 116 -11.00 2.66 7.41
C PHE A 116 -10.22 3.81 8.04
N PHE A 117 -8.95 3.63 8.33
CA PHE A 117 -8.12 4.67 8.94
C PHE A 117 -7.66 5.72 7.92
N LEU A 118 -7.28 5.28 6.72
CA LEU A 118 -6.91 6.19 5.63
C LEU A 118 -8.11 7.00 5.13
N GLN A 119 -9.31 6.42 5.11
CA GLN A 119 -10.53 7.10 4.75
C GLN A 119 -10.84 8.29 5.68
N THR A 120 -10.62 8.12 6.98
CA THR A 120 -10.83 9.20 7.97
C THR A 120 -9.87 10.37 7.73
N ILE A 121 -8.64 10.09 7.35
CA ILE A 121 -7.61 11.11 7.09
C ILE A 121 -7.85 11.80 5.75
N ILE A 122 -8.25 11.05 4.73
CA ILE A 122 -8.38 11.53 3.35
C ILE A 122 -9.69 12.28 3.12
N CYS A 123 -10.80 11.91 3.78
CA CYS A 123 -12.05 12.68 3.77
C CYS A 123 -11.86 14.11 4.28
N SER A 124 -10.85 14.35 5.11
CA SER A 124 -10.50 15.70 5.58
C SER A 124 -9.91 16.59 4.49
N TYR A 125 -9.48 16.01 3.34
CA TYR A 125 -8.75 16.72 2.29
C TYR A 125 -9.48 16.86 0.95
N ASN A 126 -10.80 16.58 0.90
CA ASN A 126 -11.65 16.83 -0.28
C ASN A 126 -11.20 16.12 -1.58
N THR A 127 -10.73 14.87 -1.48
CA THR A 127 -10.27 14.07 -2.62
C THR A 127 -11.31 13.02 -2.98
N PHE A 128 -11.60 12.85 -4.26
CA PHE A 128 -12.54 11.84 -4.76
C PHE A 128 -12.05 10.43 -4.44
N PHE A 129 -12.89 9.63 -3.80
CA PHE A 129 -12.55 8.31 -3.31
C PHE A 129 -13.26 7.21 -4.11
N LEU A 130 -12.51 6.32 -4.73
CA LEU A 130 -13.05 5.12 -5.36
C LEU A 130 -12.80 3.90 -4.47
N PHE A 131 -13.86 3.31 -3.97
CA PHE A 131 -13.82 2.11 -3.14
C PHE A 131 -13.69 0.87 -4.03
N GLY A 132 -12.55 0.18 -4.01
CA GLY A 132 -12.37 -1.10 -4.66
C GLY A 132 -12.55 -2.27 -3.68
N LEU A 133 -13.77 -2.79 -3.55
CA LEU A 133 -14.04 -4.06 -2.88
C LEU A 133 -13.57 -5.23 -3.78
N THR A 134 -12.29 -5.54 -3.79
CA THR A 134 -11.75 -6.66 -4.58
C THR A 134 -11.08 -7.75 -3.77
N SER A 135 -11.40 -7.90 -2.51
CA SER A 135 -10.76 -8.96 -1.72
C SER A 135 -11.60 -10.22 -1.48
N LEU A 136 -12.81 -10.36 -2.04
CA LEU A 136 -13.68 -11.45 -1.63
C LEU A 136 -14.20 -12.39 -2.75
N PHE A 137 -13.84 -12.22 -4.00
CA PHE A 137 -14.51 -13.00 -5.06
C PHE A 137 -13.64 -13.76 -6.06
N ILE A 138 -12.36 -14.01 -5.80
CA ILE A 138 -11.57 -14.87 -6.72
C ILE A 138 -10.86 -16.01 -5.95
N SER A 139 -11.45 -16.55 -4.93
CA SER A 139 -11.02 -17.84 -4.39
C SER A 139 -11.89 -19.02 -4.81
N ASN A 140 -12.87 -18.81 -5.68
CA ASN A 140 -13.75 -19.87 -6.16
C ASN A 140 -14.05 -19.73 -7.65
N LEU A 141 -13.07 -19.87 -8.50
CA LEU A 141 -13.28 -20.28 -9.88
C LEU A 141 -12.06 -21.06 -10.38
N GLY A 142 -12.19 -22.37 -10.30
CA GLY A 142 -11.50 -23.38 -11.07
C GLY A 142 -10.10 -23.73 -10.65
#